data_8af9359df3063888a5e777faf5c15419
#
_entry.id   8af9359df3063888a5e777faf5c15419
#
_cell.length_a   1.000
_cell.length_b   1.000
_cell.length_c   1.000
_cell.angle_alpha   90.00
_cell.angle_beta   90.00
_cell.angle_gamma   90.00
#
_symmetry.space_group_name_H-M   'P 1'
#
loop_
_entity.id
_entity.type
_entity.pdbx_description
1 polymer ?
#
loop_
_entity_poly.entity_id
_entity_poly.type
_entity_poly.pdbx_seq_one_letter_code
_entity_poly.pdbx_strand_id
1 'polypeptide(L)'
;MNLQTIAISNYSFTYHGRNQSTLENVRLSAYDGDFILLTGPTGSGKSTFLRSMGGLNIDSGTTTGQIEIGHRTSVAPKVASLLQNPDDQVFCTTVEDEVAFGLENLGVPPFQINERIDHALSLVGFSSETQIRYSDTNTLSGGEKQRVALASLLALQPQVLLLDEPTSYLDPLASQQVLVSLKELKFNLSSLTIVLVTHKIEEVEQIANRFWQVKNRTIVENESFPVTHTLSSTNPKKDKIITKNRQSAMSVFNLNFGYRNPDKEVLSQISFEIGKGEKVALMGRNGSGKTTLLHCLCGMLPLTDKKSYISLNGHSIRRLKDAIGQIGIVFQNSDLILQAQTVRQEIAFGYEHTKKKSARSNNTIDQILTNFDLGHLSEEDPFALSQGQRQRVAIAASLSSQPQLLILDEPTTGQDFNNLKKTLTQVSQFIDGYRADEAPSFLFSTHSIDLATQYADRLLCLKEGHLIFDGVPSQSTKKILF
;
A
#
# COMPACT_ATOMS: atom_id res chain seq x y z
N MET A 1 -16.46 -7.41 -36.37
CA MET A 1 -17.18 -6.62 -35.33
C MET A 1 -16.70 -7.14 -33.98
N ASN A 2 -16.16 -6.27 -33.10
CA ASN A 2 -15.82 -6.68 -31.76
C ASN A 2 -17.12 -6.99 -31.01
N LEU A 3 -17.20 -8.16 -30.39
CA LEU A 3 -18.35 -8.55 -29.57
C LEU A 3 -18.37 -7.76 -28.27
N GLN A 4 -19.55 -7.35 -27.82
CA GLN A 4 -19.72 -6.65 -26.57
C GLN A 4 -19.49 -7.62 -25.40
N THR A 5 -18.50 -7.33 -24.57
CA THR A 5 -18.09 -8.17 -23.43
C THR A 5 -18.64 -7.66 -22.11
N ILE A 6 -18.82 -6.35 -21.98
CA ILE A 6 -19.39 -5.72 -20.79
C ILE A 6 -20.55 -4.82 -21.22
N ALA A 7 -21.72 -5.00 -20.59
CA ALA A 7 -22.87 -4.14 -20.75
C ALA A 7 -23.42 -3.74 -19.37
N ILE A 8 -23.45 -2.45 -19.07
CA ILE A 8 -23.93 -1.90 -17.80
C ILE A 8 -25.04 -0.93 -18.06
N SER A 9 -26.22 -1.21 -17.48
CA SER A 9 -27.46 -0.45 -17.70
C SER A 9 -28.02 0.06 -16.38
N ASN A 10 -27.98 1.40 -16.19
CA ASN A 10 -28.56 2.12 -15.05
C ASN A 10 -28.16 1.52 -13.68
N TYR A 11 -26.93 1.03 -13.58
CA TYR A 11 -26.47 0.36 -12.35
C TYR A 11 -26.23 1.36 -11.24
N SER A 12 -26.79 1.08 -10.05
CA SER A 12 -26.55 1.82 -8.82
C SER A 12 -26.30 0.84 -7.67
N PHE A 13 -25.47 1.25 -6.71
CA PHE A 13 -25.11 0.45 -5.54
C PHE A 13 -25.07 1.29 -4.27
N THR A 14 -25.69 0.78 -3.20
CA THR A 14 -25.72 1.40 -1.86
C THR A 14 -25.36 0.36 -0.82
N TYR A 15 -24.29 0.61 -0.03
CA TYR A 15 -23.95 -0.26 1.10
C TYR A 15 -25.03 -0.27 2.18
N HIS A 16 -25.24 -1.41 2.86
CA HIS A 16 -26.10 -1.48 4.00
C HIS A 16 -25.72 -0.45 5.07
N GLY A 17 -26.72 0.18 5.68
CA GLY A 17 -26.51 1.23 6.69
C GLY A 17 -26.12 2.61 6.17
N ARG A 18 -25.96 2.78 4.83
CA ARG A 18 -25.74 4.09 4.23
C ARG A 18 -27.00 4.63 3.57
N ASN A 19 -27.27 5.93 3.78
CA ASN A 19 -28.38 6.63 3.13
C ASN A 19 -28.05 7.13 1.71
N GLN A 20 -26.79 7.05 1.32
CA GLN A 20 -26.31 7.57 0.05
C GLN A 20 -25.70 6.45 -0.79
N SER A 21 -26.08 6.41 -2.07
CA SER A 21 -25.49 5.46 -3.02
C SER A 21 -24.01 5.75 -3.25
N THR A 22 -23.21 4.70 -3.30
CA THR A 22 -21.80 4.78 -3.67
C THR A 22 -21.63 4.95 -5.17
N LEU A 23 -22.49 4.29 -5.94
CA LEU A 23 -22.58 4.39 -7.41
C LEU A 23 -24.00 4.69 -7.80
N GLU A 24 -24.21 5.57 -8.78
CA GLU A 24 -25.51 6.04 -9.26
C GLU A 24 -25.59 6.01 -10.77
N ASN A 25 -26.60 5.31 -11.30
CA ASN A 25 -27.00 5.33 -12.70
C ASN A 25 -25.84 5.15 -13.71
N VAL A 26 -24.95 4.20 -13.43
CA VAL A 26 -23.81 3.89 -14.31
C VAL A 26 -24.28 3.24 -15.59
N ARG A 27 -23.80 3.75 -16.74
CA ARG A 27 -24.08 3.21 -18.09
C ARG A 27 -22.77 3.13 -18.85
N LEU A 28 -22.30 1.92 -19.14
CA LEU A 28 -21.02 1.69 -19.81
C LEU A 28 -21.10 0.43 -20.68
N SER A 29 -20.26 0.39 -21.67
CA SER A 29 -20.06 -0.79 -22.50
C SER A 29 -18.59 -1.01 -22.78
N ALA A 30 -18.16 -2.27 -22.94
CA ALA A 30 -16.84 -2.62 -23.42
C ALA A 30 -16.91 -3.83 -24.36
N TYR A 31 -15.87 -4.01 -25.15
CA TYR A 31 -15.79 -4.98 -26.21
C TYR A 31 -14.58 -5.89 -26.04
N ASP A 32 -14.59 -7.03 -26.73
CA ASP A 32 -13.46 -7.97 -26.73
C ASP A 32 -12.13 -7.24 -27.02
N GLY A 33 -11.15 -7.49 -26.15
CA GLY A 33 -9.81 -6.92 -26.26
C GLY A 33 -9.67 -5.47 -25.80
N ASP A 34 -10.71 -4.86 -25.23
CA ASP A 34 -10.56 -3.53 -24.61
C ASP A 34 -9.65 -3.60 -23.39
N PHE A 35 -8.74 -2.63 -23.30
CA PHE A 35 -7.95 -2.36 -22.09
C PHE A 35 -8.41 -1.03 -21.52
N ILE A 36 -9.16 -1.11 -20.44
CA ILE A 36 -9.88 0.00 -19.85
C ILE A 36 -9.14 0.46 -18.59
N LEU A 37 -8.77 1.73 -18.54
CA LEU A 37 -8.26 2.35 -17.32
C LEU A 37 -9.40 3.05 -16.58
N LEU A 38 -9.69 2.60 -15.37
CA LEU A 38 -10.66 3.20 -14.47
C LEU A 38 -9.96 4.10 -13.45
N THR A 39 -10.26 5.40 -13.48
CA THR A 39 -9.66 6.42 -12.62
C THR A 39 -10.70 7.12 -11.74
N GLY A 40 -10.24 7.86 -10.74
CA GLY A 40 -11.08 8.66 -9.85
C GLY A 40 -10.46 8.82 -8.46
N PRO A 41 -10.94 9.76 -7.64
CA PRO A 41 -10.44 9.98 -6.29
C PRO A 41 -10.53 8.72 -5.40
N THR A 42 -9.69 8.63 -4.37
CA THR A 42 -9.83 7.57 -3.35
C THR A 42 -11.18 7.70 -2.66
N GLY A 43 -11.83 6.56 -2.41
CA GLY A 43 -13.19 6.54 -1.84
C GLY A 43 -14.32 6.88 -2.82
N SER A 44 -14.03 7.10 -4.11
CA SER A 44 -15.06 7.43 -5.11
C SER A 44 -15.90 6.24 -5.58
N GLY A 45 -15.58 5.00 -5.16
CA GLY A 45 -16.33 3.80 -5.53
C GLY A 45 -15.68 2.92 -6.61
N LYS A 46 -14.42 3.15 -7.00
CA LYS A 46 -13.69 2.31 -8.00
C LYS A 46 -13.67 0.83 -7.63
N SER A 47 -13.16 0.50 -6.44
CA SER A 47 -13.10 -0.89 -5.95
C SER A 47 -14.50 -1.48 -5.74
N THR A 48 -15.47 -0.66 -5.30
CA THR A 48 -16.87 -1.05 -5.21
C THR A 48 -17.41 -1.46 -6.59
N PHE A 49 -17.09 -0.69 -7.62
CA PHE A 49 -17.50 -0.99 -8.99
C PHE A 49 -16.86 -2.28 -9.51
N LEU A 50 -15.54 -2.48 -9.33
CA LEU A 50 -14.88 -3.73 -9.71
C LEU A 50 -15.49 -4.95 -8.98
N ARG A 51 -15.73 -4.81 -7.66
CA ARG A 51 -16.40 -5.88 -6.88
C ARG A 51 -17.81 -6.17 -7.38
N SER A 52 -18.57 -5.13 -7.77
CA SER A 52 -19.90 -5.31 -8.37
C SER A 52 -19.82 -6.08 -9.70
N MET A 53 -18.86 -5.74 -10.56
CA MET A 53 -18.61 -6.47 -11.81
C MET A 53 -18.18 -7.93 -11.57
N GLY A 54 -17.39 -8.17 -10.52
CA GLY A 54 -16.97 -9.52 -10.10
C GLY A 54 -18.05 -10.31 -9.34
N GLY A 55 -19.23 -9.71 -9.08
CA GLY A 55 -20.30 -10.36 -8.31
C GLY A 55 -20.02 -10.47 -6.79
N LEU A 56 -19.02 -9.77 -6.27
CA LEU A 56 -18.54 -9.89 -4.88
C LEU A 56 -19.29 -8.99 -3.86
N ASN A 57 -20.17 -8.12 -4.32
CA ASN A 57 -20.88 -7.16 -3.46
C ASN A 57 -22.34 -7.55 -3.17
N ILE A 58 -22.81 -8.73 -3.57
CA ILE A 58 -24.22 -9.10 -3.56
C ILE A 58 -24.83 -8.97 -2.15
N ASP A 59 -24.10 -9.39 -1.11
CA ASP A 59 -24.57 -9.40 0.27
C ASP A 59 -24.20 -8.14 1.08
N SER A 60 -23.48 -7.18 0.48
CA SER A 60 -22.98 -6.00 1.21
C SER A 60 -23.83 -4.75 1.01
N GLY A 61 -24.87 -4.81 0.17
CA GLY A 61 -25.70 -3.64 -0.14
C GLY A 61 -26.87 -3.94 -1.04
N THR A 62 -27.58 -2.88 -1.45
CA THR A 62 -28.68 -2.94 -2.42
C THR A 62 -28.21 -2.48 -3.80
N THR A 63 -28.67 -3.18 -4.83
CA THR A 63 -28.36 -2.89 -6.23
C THR A 63 -29.61 -2.56 -7.01
N THR A 64 -29.51 -1.67 -8.00
CA THR A 64 -30.51 -1.47 -9.07
C THR A 64 -29.82 -1.44 -10.42
N GLY A 65 -30.58 -1.71 -11.50
CA GLY A 65 -30.01 -1.86 -12.84
C GLY A 65 -29.33 -3.22 -13.05
N GLN A 66 -28.52 -3.32 -14.10
CA GLN A 66 -27.94 -4.60 -14.52
C GLN A 66 -26.49 -4.45 -14.92
N ILE A 67 -25.69 -5.48 -14.62
CA ILE A 67 -24.34 -5.70 -15.14
C ILE A 67 -24.34 -7.04 -15.85
N GLU A 68 -24.11 -7.04 -17.13
CA GLU A 68 -23.96 -8.24 -17.95
C GLU A 68 -22.51 -8.35 -18.42
N ILE A 69 -21.89 -9.51 -18.17
CA ILE A 69 -20.50 -9.75 -18.55
C ILE A 69 -20.38 -11.09 -19.26
N GLY A 70 -19.63 -11.04 -20.35
CA GLY A 70 -19.29 -12.18 -21.16
C GLY A 70 -20.43 -12.67 -22.06
N HIS A 71 -20.08 -13.01 -23.26
CA HIS A 71 -20.97 -13.52 -24.29
C HIS A 71 -20.70 -15.01 -24.62
N ARG A 72 -19.59 -15.58 -24.13
CA ARG A 72 -19.21 -16.96 -24.40
C ARG A 72 -19.93 -17.92 -23.43
N THR A 73 -20.45 -18.99 -23.97
CA THR A 73 -20.99 -20.14 -23.23
C THR A 73 -19.87 -21.16 -23.00
N SER A 74 -18.95 -20.88 -22.09
CA SER A 74 -17.85 -21.80 -21.74
C SER A 74 -17.91 -22.17 -20.25
N VAL A 75 -17.26 -23.27 -19.89
CA VAL A 75 -17.08 -23.67 -18.48
C VAL A 75 -16.14 -22.70 -17.74
N ALA A 76 -15.32 -21.96 -18.50
CA ALA A 76 -14.43 -20.95 -17.94
C ALA A 76 -15.22 -19.79 -17.28
N PRO A 77 -14.74 -19.21 -16.18
CA PRO A 77 -15.41 -18.09 -15.54
C PRO A 77 -15.44 -16.89 -16.49
N LYS A 78 -16.57 -16.19 -16.51
CA LYS A 78 -16.69 -14.97 -17.32
C LYS A 78 -15.77 -13.86 -16.83
N VAL A 79 -15.58 -13.77 -15.53
CA VAL A 79 -14.81 -12.72 -14.84
C VAL A 79 -13.81 -13.35 -13.89
N ALA A 80 -12.60 -12.80 -13.87
CA ALA A 80 -11.60 -13.05 -12.82
C ALA A 80 -11.14 -11.71 -12.24
N SER A 81 -10.95 -11.66 -10.92
CA SER A 81 -10.61 -10.43 -10.21
C SER A 81 -9.31 -10.58 -9.43
N LEU A 82 -8.34 -9.71 -9.69
CA LEU A 82 -7.13 -9.59 -8.90
C LEU A 82 -7.34 -8.52 -7.83
N LEU A 83 -7.19 -8.93 -6.58
CA LEU A 83 -7.33 -8.03 -5.42
C LEU A 83 -6.07 -7.18 -5.24
N GLN A 84 -6.20 -6.12 -4.46
CA GLN A 84 -5.14 -5.15 -4.20
C GLN A 84 -3.95 -5.78 -3.48
N ASN A 85 -4.20 -6.63 -2.47
CA ASN A 85 -3.16 -7.30 -1.70
C ASN A 85 -3.04 -8.77 -2.14
N PRO A 86 -1.87 -9.21 -2.67
CA PRO A 86 -1.68 -10.60 -3.08
C PRO A 86 -1.74 -11.60 -1.92
N ASP A 87 -1.40 -11.20 -0.69
CA ASP A 87 -1.47 -12.08 0.48
C ASP A 87 -2.91 -12.46 0.87
N ASP A 88 -3.91 -11.69 0.42
CA ASP A 88 -5.32 -12.01 0.62
C ASP A 88 -5.86 -13.01 -0.42
N GLN A 89 -5.08 -13.30 -1.47
CA GLN A 89 -5.51 -14.10 -2.61
C GLN A 89 -4.68 -15.37 -2.82
N VAL A 90 -3.40 -15.37 -2.46
CA VAL A 90 -2.50 -16.53 -2.55
C VAL A 90 -2.53 -17.29 -1.22
N PHE A 91 -3.04 -18.54 -1.24
CA PHE A 91 -3.28 -19.31 -0.02
C PHE A 91 -2.77 -20.76 -0.09
N CYS A 92 -2.42 -21.28 -1.27
CA CYS A 92 -1.83 -22.62 -1.40
C CYS A 92 -0.34 -22.62 -1.02
N THR A 93 0.18 -23.78 -0.67
CA THR A 93 1.57 -23.93 -0.21
C THR A 93 2.57 -23.78 -1.34
N THR A 94 2.26 -24.30 -2.53
CA THR A 94 3.14 -24.20 -3.70
C THR A 94 2.51 -23.38 -4.81
N VAL A 95 3.35 -22.81 -5.68
CA VAL A 95 2.88 -22.07 -6.86
C VAL A 95 2.08 -22.99 -7.79
N GLU A 96 2.48 -24.24 -7.94
CA GLU A 96 1.74 -25.22 -8.74
C GLU A 96 0.32 -25.41 -8.22
N ASP A 97 0.17 -25.64 -6.91
CA ASP A 97 -1.14 -25.84 -6.27
C ASP A 97 -1.99 -24.57 -6.40
N GLU A 98 -1.39 -23.37 -6.25
CA GLU A 98 -2.10 -22.11 -6.37
C GLU A 98 -2.68 -21.90 -7.77
N VAL A 99 -1.92 -22.20 -8.82
CA VAL A 99 -2.41 -22.07 -10.20
C VAL A 99 -3.36 -23.20 -10.58
N ALA A 100 -3.15 -24.42 -10.05
CA ALA A 100 -4.01 -25.57 -10.29
C ALA A 100 -5.38 -25.45 -9.62
N PHE A 101 -5.46 -24.82 -8.45
CA PHE A 101 -6.64 -24.79 -7.58
C PHE A 101 -7.93 -24.44 -8.32
N GLY A 102 -7.92 -23.34 -9.08
CA GLY A 102 -9.09 -22.91 -9.84
C GLY A 102 -9.44 -23.88 -10.99
N LEU A 103 -8.44 -24.47 -11.62
CA LEU A 103 -8.64 -25.44 -12.71
C LEU A 103 -9.28 -26.73 -12.20
N GLU A 104 -8.83 -27.23 -11.05
CA GLU A 104 -9.38 -28.43 -10.40
C GLU A 104 -10.84 -28.20 -9.99
N ASN A 105 -11.15 -27.03 -9.40
CA ASN A 105 -12.52 -26.67 -9.02
C ASN A 105 -13.48 -26.56 -10.23
N LEU A 106 -12.94 -26.18 -11.39
CA LEU A 106 -13.70 -26.17 -12.66
C LEU A 106 -13.80 -27.53 -13.32
N GLY A 107 -13.20 -28.59 -12.75
CA GLY A 107 -13.20 -29.92 -13.31
C GLY A 107 -12.39 -30.05 -14.62
N VAL A 108 -11.36 -29.22 -14.79
CA VAL A 108 -10.46 -29.33 -15.95
C VAL A 108 -9.74 -30.68 -15.90
N PRO A 109 -9.70 -31.43 -17.02
CA PRO A 109 -9.03 -32.75 -17.05
C PRO A 109 -7.55 -32.63 -16.62
N PRO A 110 -7.04 -33.58 -15.78
CA PRO A 110 -5.67 -33.50 -15.25
C PRO A 110 -4.57 -33.35 -16.30
N PHE A 111 -4.74 -33.94 -17.48
CA PHE A 111 -3.77 -33.82 -18.57
C PHE A 111 -3.66 -32.43 -19.16
N GLN A 112 -4.68 -31.55 -19.01
CA GLN A 112 -4.68 -30.15 -19.46
C GLN A 112 -4.17 -29.19 -18.38
N ILE A 113 -4.21 -29.59 -17.10
CA ILE A 113 -3.84 -28.71 -15.98
C ILE A 113 -2.38 -28.29 -16.10
N ASN A 114 -1.48 -29.24 -16.33
CA ASN A 114 -0.04 -28.96 -16.45
C ASN A 114 0.28 -27.97 -17.55
N GLU A 115 -0.30 -28.15 -18.74
CA GLU A 115 -0.11 -27.25 -19.87
C GLU A 115 -0.63 -25.84 -19.57
N ARG A 116 -1.79 -25.74 -18.90
CA ARG A 116 -2.38 -24.43 -18.52
C ARG A 116 -1.56 -23.72 -17.44
N ILE A 117 -0.98 -24.44 -16.48
CA ILE A 117 -0.07 -23.89 -15.47
C ILE A 117 1.15 -23.29 -16.17
N ASP A 118 1.85 -24.06 -16.99
CA ASP A 118 3.06 -23.62 -17.66
C ASP A 118 2.79 -22.42 -18.58
N HIS A 119 1.68 -22.45 -19.31
CA HIS A 119 1.26 -21.35 -20.15
C HIS A 119 0.93 -20.08 -19.34
N ALA A 120 0.18 -20.22 -18.24
CA ALA A 120 -0.19 -19.09 -17.39
C ALA A 120 1.04 -18.45 -16.72
N LEU A 121 1.98 -19.27 -16.23
CA LEU A 121 3.23 -18.79 -15.65
C LEU A 121 4.09 -18.06 -16.70
N SER A 122 4.13 -18.56 -17.94
CA SER A 122 4.85 -17.89 -19.02
C SER A 122 4.26 -16.53 -19.37
N LEU A 123 2.93 -16.39 -19.37
CA LEU A 123 2.23 -15.12 -19.65
C LEU A 123 2.55 -14.02 -18.64
N VAL A 124 2.94 -14.37 -17.41
CA VAL A 124 3.33 -13.40 -16.38
C VAL A 124 4.85 -13.25 -16.22
N GLY A 125 5.63 -13.74 -17.21
CA GLY A 125 7.06 -13.57 -17.30
C GLY A 125 7.90 -14.50 -16.42
N PHE A 126 7.37 -15.67 -16.04
CA PHE A 126 8.18 -16.76 -15.50
C PHE A 126 8.62 -17.67 -16.64
N SER A 127 9.92 -17.84 -16.82
CA SER A 127 10.46 -18.79 -17.80
C SER A 127 10.27 -20.23 -17.34
N SER A 128 10.14 -21.17 -18.28
CA SER A 128 10.06 -22.61 -17.99
C SER A 128 11.31 -23.16 -17.27
N GLU A 129 12.44 -22.46 -17.34
CA GLU A 129 13.68 -22.82 -16.67
C GLU A 129 13.69 -22.42 -15.18
N THR A 130 12.75 -21.55 -14.75
CA THR A 130 12.66 -21.17 -13.34
C THR A 130 11.94 -22.26 -12.57
N GLN A 131 12.54 -22.72 -11.47
CA GLN A 131 11.91 -23.67 -10.54
C GLN A 131 10.75 -23.05 -9.76
N ILE A 132 10.26 -21.86 -10.20
CA ILE A 132 9.21 -21.10 -9.50
C ILE A 132 7.95 -21.93 -9.27
N ARG A 133 7.60 -22.82 -10.22
CA ARG A 133 6.42 -23.67 -10.15
C ARG A 133 6.34 -24.48 -8.86
N TYR A 134 7.48 -24.98 -8.37
CA TYR A 134 7.57 -25.81 -7.17
C TYR A 134 7.97 -25.04 -5.92
N SER A 135 8.08 -23.71 -6.01
CA SER A 135 8.44 -22.87 -4.88
C SER A 135 7.31 -22.75 -3.87
N ASP A 136 7.68 -22.64 -2.60
CA ASP A 136 6.74 -22.30 -1.53
C ASP A 136 6.29 -20.83 -1.69
N THR A 137 4.97 -20.62 -1.75
CA THR A 137 4.36 -19.30 -1.95
C THR A 137 4.74 -18.30 -0.85
N ASN A 138 5.03 -18.79 0.37
CA ASN A 138 5.47 -17.94 1.48
C ASN A 138 6.89 -17.40 1.30
N THR A 139 7.71 -18.02 0.46
CA THR A 139 9.08 -17.57 0.19
C THR A 139 9.18 -16.55 -0.94
N LEU A 140 8.09 -16.34 -1.66
CA LEU A 140 8.04 -15.43 -2.81
C LEU A 140 8.10 -13.96 -2.35
N SER A 141 8.76 -13.13 -3.15
CA SER A 141 8.65 -11.68 -3.03
C SER A 141 7.23 -11.21 -3.36
N GLY A 142 6.83 -10.04 -2.87
CA GLY A 142 5.49 -9.48 -3.16
C GLY A 142 5.19 -9.38 -4.66
N GLY A 143 6.19 -9.05 -5.50
CA GLY A 143 6.02 -9.01 -6.95
C GLY A 143 5.85 -10.39 -7.59
N GLU A 144 6.54 -11.41 -7.08
CA GLU A 144 6.35 -12.80 -7.53
C GLU A 144 4.99 -13.31 -7.11
N LYS A 145 4.56 -13.08 -5.86
CA LYS A 145 3.20 -13.42 -5.40
C LYS A 145 2.13 -12.79 -6.27
N GLN A 146 2.28 -11.49 -6.61
CA GLN A 146 1.34 -10.79 -7.47
C GLN A 146 1.26 -11.41 -8.87
N ARG A 147 2.39 -11.78 -9.45
CA ARG A 147 2.43 -12.46 -10.75
C ARG A 147 1.86 -13.88 -10.66
N VAL A 148 2.09 -14.60 -9.58
CA VAL A 148 1.48 -15.92 -9.34
C VAL A 148 -0.04 -15.79 -9.22
N ALA A 149 -0.55 -14.83 -8.43
CA ALA A 149 -1.98 -14.56 -8.34
C ALA A 149 -2.58 -14.18 -9.70
N LEU A 150 -1.86 -13.40 -10.52
CA LEU A 150 -2.29 -13.11 -11.89
C LEU A 150 -2.29 -14.37 -12.78
N ALA A 151 -1.27 -15.23 -12.65
CA ALA A 151 -1.21 -16.49 -13.39
C ALA A 151 -2.36 -17.42 -13.04
N SER A 152 -2.73 -17.56 -11.75
CA SER A 152 -3.85 -18.40 -11.31
C SER A 152 -5.18 -17.97 -11.95
N LEU A 153 -5.39 -16.66 -12.08
CA LEU A 153 -6.56 -16.11 -12.76
C LEU A 153 -6.54 -16.33 -14.28
N LEU A 154 -5.38 -16.17 -14.91
CA LEU A 154 -5.22 -16.35 -16.37
C LEU A 154 -5.34 -17.82 -16.79
N ALA A 155 -4.93 -18.76 -15.94
CA ALA A 155 -5.10 -20.19 -16.17
C ALA A 155 -6.56 -20.58 -16.38
N LEU A 156 -7.50 -19.84 -15.75
CA LEU A 156 -8.95 -20.02 -15.89
C LEU A 156 -9.49 -19.54 -17.25
N GLN A 157 -8.69 -18.81 -18.04
CA GLN A 157 -9.08 -18.25 -19.34
C GLN A 157 -10.35 -17.37 -19.26
N PRO A 158 -10.41 -16.36 -18.38
CA PRO A 158 -11.57 -15.50 -18.24
C PRO A 158 -11.79 -14.64 -19.48
N GLN A 159 -13.02 -14.15 -19.68
CA GLN A 159 -13.31 -13.17 -20.74
C GLN A 159 -12.97 -11.75 -20.29
N VAL A 160 -13.12 -11.47 -18.99
CA VAL A 160 -12.83 -10.16 -18.37
C VAL A 160 -11.91 -10.37 -17.17
N LEU A 161 -10.84 -9.60 -17.15
CA LEU A 161 -9.89 -9.53 -16.04
C LEU A 161 -10.03 -8.18 -15.35
N LEU A 162 -10.38 -8.20 -14.06
CA LEU A 162 -10.53 -7.02 -13.23
C LEU A 162 -9.30 -6.90 -12.33
N LEU A 163 -8.61 -5.76 -12.37
CA LEU A 163 -7.37 -5.52 -11.65
C LEU A 163 -7.53 -4.29 -10.75
N ASP A 164 -7.56 -4.50 -9.43
CA ASP A 164 -7.66 -3.41 -8.45
C ASP A 164 -6.27 -3.09 -7.88
N GLU A 165 -5.64 -2.05 -8.43
CA GLU A 165 -4.33 -1.56 -8.02
C GLU A 165 -3.23 -2.65 -7.93
N PRO A 166 -2.98 -3.43 -8.98
CA PRO A 166 -2.09 -4.61 -8.93
C PRO A 166 -0.63 -4.31 -8.62
N THR A 167 -0.24 -3.04 -8.54
CA THR A 167 1.14 -2.61 -8.28
C THR A 167 1.30 -1.81 -6.99
N SER A 168 0.23 -1.65 -6.18
CA SER A 168 0.24 -0.74 -5.02
C SER A 168 1.16 -1.18 -3.89
N TYR A 169 1.34 -2.49 -3.70
CA TYR A 169 2.17 -3.09 -2.64
C TYR A 169 3.57 -3.47 -3.11
N LEU A 170 3.94 -3.10 -4.33
CA LEU A 170 5.17 -3.52 -4.97
C LEU A 170 6.21 -2.39 -4.97
N ASP A 171 7.47 -2.78 -4.83
CA ASP A 171 8.59 -1.88 -5.11
C ASP A 171 8.62 -1.50 -6.61
N PRO A 172 9.33 -0.43 -7.01
CA PRO A 172 9.32 0.06 -8.39
C PRO A 172 9.74 -0.98 -9.42
N LEU A 173 10.68 -1.87 -9.10
CA LEU A 173 11.14 -2.90 -10.03
C LEU A 173 10.09 -4.00 -10.21
N ALA A 174 9.52 -4.50 -9.13
CA ALA A 174 8.45 -5.48 -9.17
C ALA A 174 7.19 -4.91 -9.86
N SER A 175 6.87 -3.64 -9.59
CA SER A 175 5.80 -2.90 -10.28
C SER A 175 6.01 -2.89 -11.80
N GLN A 176 7.23 -2.56 -12.24
CA GLN A 176 7.58 -2.55 -13.65
C GLN A 176 7.43 -3.94 -14.31
N GLN A 177 7.82 -5.00 -13.60
CA GLN A 177 7.65 -6.39 -14.12
C GLN A 177 6.18 -6.75 -14.33
N VAL A 178 5.30 -6.42 -13.38
CA VAL A 178 3.85 -6.63 -13.53
C VAL A 178 3.29 -5.84 -14.71
N LEU A 179 3.71 -4.58 -14.89
CA LEU A 179 3.27 -3.76 -16.03
C LEU A 179 3.74 -4.30 -17.37
N VAL A 180 4.96 -4.84 -17.44
CA VAL A 180 5.46 -5.52 -18.64
C VAL A 180 4.58 -6.74 -18.93
N SER A 181 4.28 -7.58 -17.93
CA SER A 181 3.36 -8.72 -18.11
C SER A 181 1.99 -8.28 -18.61
N LEU A 182 1.41 -7.18 -18.08
CA LEU A 182 0.13 -6.66 -18.55
C LEU A 182 0.18 -6.16 -20.00
N LYS A 183 1.31 -5.59 -20.45
CA LYS A 183 1.53 -5.22 -21.85
C LYS A 183 1.55 -6.44 -22.75
N GLU A 184 2.30 -7.46 -22.37
CA GLU A 184 2.41 -8.72 -23.10
C GLU A 184 1.05 -9.43 -23.19
N LEU A 185 0.27 -9.44 -22.10
CA LEU A 185 -1.08 -10.01 -22.09
C LEU A 185 -2.00 -9.38 -23.14
N LYS A 186 -1.97 -8.04 -23.27
CA LYS A 186 -2.77 -7.34 -24.28
C LYS A 186 -2.42 -7.78 -25.70
N PHE A 187 -1.13 -8.01 -25.98
CA PHE A 187 -0.69 -8.46 -27.30
C PHE A 187 -1.00 -9.94 -27.56
N ASN A 188 -0.78 -10.79 -26.55
CA ASN A 188 -0.89 -12.23 -26.68
C ASN A 188 -2.35 -12.74 -26.60
N LEU A 189 -3.21 -12.05 -25.85
CA LEU A 189 -4.61 -12.42 -25.62
C LEU A 189 -5.55 -11.33 -26.15
N SER A 190 -5.62 -11.20 -27.46
CA SER A 190 -6.37 -10.14 -28.15
C SER A 190 -7.87 -10.08 -27.87
N SER A 191 -8.46 -11.15 -27.32
CA SER A 191 -9.88 -11.22 -26.93
C SER A 191 -10.11 -11.02 -25.43
N LEU A 192 -9.06 -10.89 -24.61
CA LEU A 192 -9.20 -10.65 -23.18
C LEU A 192 -9.51 -9.16 -22.95
N THR A 193 -10.64 -8.88 -22.30
CA THR A 193 -10.97 -7.53 -21.85
C THR A 193 -10.40 -7.29 -20.47
N ILE A 194 -9.66 -6.19 -20.29
CA ILE A 194 -9.01 -5.86 -19.01
C ILE A 194 -9.58 -4.55 -18.47
N VAL A 195 -10.00 -4.52 -17.21
CA VAL A 195 -10.36 -3.31 -16.50
C VAL A 195 -9.38 -3.11 -15.37
N LEU A 196 -8.56 -2.07 -15.46
CA LEU A 196 -7.49 -1.77 -14.52
C LEU A 196 -7.80 -0.50 -13.73
N VAL A 197 -7.76 -0.59 -12.41
CA VAL A 197 -7.68 0.56 -11.51
C VAL A 197 -6.25 0.76 -11.10
N THR A 198 -5.71 1.96 -11.28
CA THR A 198 -4.37 2.34 -10.79
C THR A 198 -4.26 3.85 -10.58
N HIS A 199 -3.40 4.25 -9.65
CA HIS A 199 -3.00 5.64 -9.47
C HIS A 199 -1.75 6.01 -10.29
N LYS A 200 -1.04 5.01 -10.84
CA LYS A 200 0.15 5.19 -11.69
C LYS A 200 -0.25 5.29 -13.17
N ILE A 201 -1.00 6.33 -13.48
CA ILE A 201 -1.62 6.53 -14.79
C ILE A 201 -0.58 6.56 -15.93
N GLU A 202 0.53 7.29 -15.74
CA GLU A 202 1.59 7.47 -16.75
C GLU A 202 2.21 6.14 -17.20
N GLU A 203 2.23 5.11 -16.33
CA GLU A 203 2.82 3.81 -16.61
C GLU A 203 1.93 2.93 -17.50
N VAL A 204 0.61 3.19 -17.53
CA VAL A 204 -0.39 2.38 -18.23
C VAL A 204 -1.12 3.12 -19.37
N GLU A 205 -0.93 4.43 -19.45
CA GLU A 205 -1.55 5.28 -20.48
C GLU A 205 -1.34 4.75 -21.90
N GLN A 206 -0.14 4.26 -22.19
CA GLN A 206 0.23 3.75 -23.51
C GLN A 206 -0.40 2.40 -23.87
N ILE A 207 -0.98 1.69 -22.87
CA ILE A 207 -1.56 0.36 -23.06
C ILE A 207 -3.09 0.46 -23.15
N ALA A 208 -3.69 1.37 -22.38
CA ALA A 208 -5.12 1.54 -22.33
C ALA A 208 -5.64 2.17 -23.62
N ASN A 209 -6.74 1.61 -24.14
CA ASN A 209 -7.44 2.16 -25.32
C ASN A 209 -8.78 2.79 -24.94
N ARG A 210 -9.22 2.64 -23.68
CA ARG A 210 -10.45 3.27 -23.17
C ARG A 210 -10.25 3.80 -21.77
N PHE A 211 -10.95 4.90 -21.44
CA PHE A 211 -10.78 5.62 -20.18
C PHE A 211 -12.11 5.83 -19.50
N TRP A 212 -12.30 5.22 -18.34
CA TRP A 212 -13.45 5.42 -17.47
C TRP A 212 -13.04 6.27 -16.26
N GLN A 213 -13.89 7.21 -15.90
CA GLN A 213 -13.63 8.08 -14.75
C GLN A 213 -14.83 8.13 -13.82
N VAL A 214 -14.59 7.88 -12.53
CA VAL A 214 -15.60 8.09 -11.49
C VAL A 214 -15.71 9.57 -11.19
N LYS A 215 -16.89 10.15 -11.43
CA LYS A 215 -17.27 11.53 -11.14
C LYS A 215 -18.65 11.57 -10.49
N ASN A 216 -18.81 12.29 -9.37
CA ASN A 216 -20.11 12.51 -8.73
C ASN A 216 -20.93 11.21 -8.59
N ARG A 217 -20.30 10.11 -8.12
CA ARG A 217 -20.87 8.76 -7.94
C ARG A 217 -21.30 8.03 -9.21
N THR A 218 -21.14 8.61 -10.38
CA THR A 218 -21.32 7.91 -11.65
C THR A 218 -19.98 7.64 -12.32
N ILE A 219 -19.98 6.83 -13.36
CA ILE A 219 -18.80 6.56 -14.16
C ILE A 219 -19.06 7.02 -15.57
N VAL A 220 -18.18 7.85 -16.08
CA VAL A 220 -18.25 8.39 -17.45
C VAL A 220 -17.05 7.90 -18.26
N GLU A 221 -17.27 7.66 -19.52
CA GLU A 221 -16.21 7.40 -20.49
C GLU A 221 -15.67 8.73 -21.03
N ASN A 222 -14.36 8.86 -21.06
CA ASN A 222 -13.67 10.02 -21.61
C ASN A 222 -12.98 9.63 -22.93
N GLU A 223 -12.99 10.53 -23.90
CA GLU A 223 -12.32 10.34 -25.21
C GLU A 223 -10.80 10.41 -25.13
N SER A 224 -10.28 11.04 -24.10
CA SER A 224 -8.84 11.19 -23.86
C SER A 224 -8.52 11.11 -22.36
N PHE A 225 -7.25 10.88 -22.06
CA PHE A 225 -6.74 10.96 -20.69
C PHE A 225 -7.17 12.27 -20.05
N PRO A 226 -7.73 12.24 -18.82
CA PRO A 226 -7.78 13.43 -18.01
C PRO A 226 -6.32 13.84 -17.77
N VAL A 227 -5.88 14.93 -18.40
CA VAL A 227 -4.57 15.53 -18.14
C VAL A 227 -4.53 15.81 -16.64
N THR A 228 -3.92 14.91 -15.90
CA THR A 228 -3.53 15.22 -14.54
C THR A 228 -2.46 16.29 -14.69
N HIS A 229 -2.84 17.54 -14.44
CA HIS A 229 -1.84 18.56 -14.20
C HIS A 229 -0.94 17.99 -13.11
N THR A 230 0.21 17.49 -13.48
CA THR A 230 1.36 17.42 -12.61
C THR A 230 1.46 18.81 -12.04
N LEU A 231 0.99 18.99 -10.81
CA LEU A 231 1.21 20.24 -10.09
C LEU A 231 2.72 20.41 -10.11
N SER A 232 3.12 21.34 -10.97
CA SER A 232 4.47 21.81 -11.12
C SER A 232 5.13 21.83 -9.75
N SER A 233 6.28 21.21 -9.67
CA SER A 233 7.26 21.30 -8.62
C SER A 233 7.12 22.63 -7.85
N THR A 234 6.47 22.58 -6.68
CA THR A 234 6.65 23.63 -5.69
C THR A 234 8.14 23.63 -5.34
N ASN A 235 8.76 24.78 -5.47
CA ASN A 235 10.15 25.12 -5.27
C ASN A 235 10.93 24.13 -4.41
N PRO A 236 12.11 23.67 -4.86
CA PRO A 236 13.00 22.92 -4.01
C PRO A 236 13.24 23.77 -2.75
N LYS A 237 12.93 23.20 -1.58
CA LYS A 237 13.32 23.81 -0.31
C LYS A 237 14.82 24.08 -0.41
N LYS A 238 15.20 25.35 -0.13
CA LYS A 238 16.58 25.84 -0.01
C LYS A 238 17.47 24.75 0.58
N ASP A 239 18.68 24.64 0.07
CA ASP A 239 19.74 23.74 0.55
C ASP A 239 19.69 23.62 2.08
N LYS A 240 19.14 22.50 2.55
CA LYS A 240 19.14 22.19 3.99
C LYS A 240 20.53 21.67 4.31
N ILE A 241 21.33 22.56 4.87
CA ILE A 241 22.61 22.19 5.48
C ILE A 241 22.28 21.22 6.61
N ILE A 242 22.84 20.02 6.56
CA ILE A 242 22.82 19.09 7.70
C ILE A 242 23.55 19.79 8.83
N THR A 243 22.80 20.34 9.78
CA THR A 243 23.38 20.90 11.01
C THR A 243 23.83 19.71 11.86
N LYS A 244 25.11 19.37 11.79
CA LYS A 244 25.79 18.32 12.61
C LYS A 244 25.68 18.52 14.13
N ASN A 245 24.97 19.52 14.61
CA ASN A 245 24.90 19.93 16.04
C ASN A 245 23.53 19.67 16.69
N ARG A 246 22.69 18.78 16.13
CA ARG A 246 21.46 18.37 16.84
C ARG A 246 21.82 17.34 17.91
N GLN A 247 21.28 17.49 19.12
CA GLN A 247 21.37 16.46 20.15
C GLN A 247 20.73 15.17 19.61
N SER A 248 21.41 14.02 19.75
CA SER A 248 20.89 12.73 19.31
C SER A 248 19.62 12.38 20.09
N ALA A 249 18.54 12.10 19.38
CA ALA A 249 17.32 11.53 19.94
C ALA A 249 17.40 10.01 19.97
N MET A 250 17.82 9.38 18.86
CA MET A 250 17.99 7.93 18.76
C MET A 250 19.39 7.61 18.27
N SER A 251 20.05 6.66 18.91
CA SER A 251 21.33 6.10 18.46
C SER A 251 21.19 4.60 18.27
N VAL A 252 21.65 4.12 17.13
CA VAL A 252 21.72 2.71 16.74
C VAL A 252 23.18 2.38 16.47
N PHE A 253 23.70 1.37 17.13
CA PHE A 253 25.08 0.95 16.94
C PHE A 253 25.19 -0.56 16.75
N ASN A 254 25.84 -0.96 15.68
CA ASN A 254 26.16 -2.33 15.32
C ASN A 254 24.95 -3.29 15.47
N LEU A 255 23.78 -2.86 14.97
CA LEU A 255 22.58 -3.66 15.06
C LEU A 255 22.67 -4.84 14.09
N ASN A 256 22.62 -6.05 14.65
CA ASN A 256 22.50 -7.30 13.92
C ASN A 256 21.20 -7.99 14.34
N PHE A 257 20.46 -8.53 13.39
CA PHE A 257 19.23 -9.25 13.67
C PHE A 257 18.97 -10.34 12.62
N GLY A 258 18.58 -11.53 13.08
CA GLY A 258 18.07 -12.64 12.29
C GLY A 258 16.87 -13.26 12.96
N TYR A 259 15.91 -13.76 12.16
CA TYR A 259 14.81 -14.57 12.68
C TYR A 259 15.36 -15.96 13.11
N ARG A 260 14.52 -16.80 13.70
CA ARG A 260 14.88 -18.10 14.33
C ARG A 260 15.73 -19.07 13.47
N ASN A 261 15.88 -18.80 12.19
CA ASN A 261 16.81 -19.56 11.33
C ASN A 261 18.20 -18.92 11.44
N PRO A 262 19.17 -19.54 12.13
CA PRO A 262 20.46 -18.91 12.45
C PRO A 262 21.33 -18.58 11.22
N ASP A 263 20.98 -19.12 10.05
CA ASP A 263 21.78 -18.99 8.82
C ASP A 263 21.40 -17.77 7.96
N LYS A 264 20.39 -16.97 8.34
CA LYS A 264 19.97 -15.81 7.56
C LYS A 264 19.85 -14.54 8.41
N GLU A 265 20.95 -13.80 8.52
CA GLU A 265 20.90 -12.42 9.04
C GLU A 265 20.04 -11.56 8.12
N VAL A 266 19.08 -10.84 8.73
CA VAL A 266 18.21 -9.89 8.01
C VAL A 266 18.73 -8.48 8.11
N LEU A 267 19.41 -8.14 9.22
CA LEU A 267 20.10 -6.87 9.43
C LEU A 267 21.52 -7.17 9.89
N SER A 268 22.48 -6.49 9.29
CA SER A 268 23.90 -6.67 9.58
C SER A 268 24.62 -5.33 9.76
N GLN A 269 25.23 -5.15 10.92
CA GLN A 269 26.09 -4.02 11.29
C GLN A 269 25.47 -2.64 11.05
N ILE A 270 24.14 -2.49 11.25
CA ILE A 270 23.45 -1.21 11.06
C ILE A 270 23.85 -0.23 12.16
N SER A 271 24.34 0.95 11.76
CA SER A 271 24.68 2.03 12.68
C SER A 271 24.27 3.38 12.09
N PHE A 272 23.50 4.16 12.84
CA PHE A 272 23.11 5.54 12.51
C PHE A 272 22.59 6.25 13.76
N GLU A 273 22.41 7.56 13.66
CA GLU A 273 21.77 8.37 14.69
C GLU A 273 20.63 9.20 14.09
N ILE A 274 19.61 9.50 14.88
CA ILE A 274 18.55 10.46 14.52
C ILE A 274 18.61 11.61 15.50
N GLY A 275 18.71 12.83 15.01
CA GLY A 275 18.70 14.05 15.81
C GLY A 275 17.31 14.39 16.32
N LYS A 276 17.19 15.16 17.41
CA LYS A 276 15.91 15.66 17.92
C LYS A 276 15.22 16.53 16.86
N GLY A 277 13.92 16.25 16.63
CA GLY A 277 13.11 16.91 15.61
C GLY A 277 13.56 16.66 14.18
N GLU A 278 14.50 15.74 13.93
CA GLU A 278 14.93 15.37 12.58
C GLU A 278 13.88 14.50 11.90
N LYS A 279 13.61 14.79 10.61
CA LYS A 279 12.73 14.02 9.75
C LYS A 279 13.58 13.13 8.84
N VAL A 280 13.49 11.82 9.02
CA VAL A 280 14.31 10.84 8.32
C VAL A 280 13.43 9.95 7.45
N ALA A 281 13.82 9.77 6.19
CA ALA A 281 13.22 8.77 5.32
C ALA A 281 14.07 7.50 5.31
N LEU A 282 13.43 6.33 5.34
CA LEU A 282 14.06 5.03 5.18
C LEU A 282 13.63 4.43 3.86
N MET A 283 14.57 4.21 2.94
CA MET A 283 14.29 3.61 1.64
C MET A 283 15.02 2.28 1.47
N GLY A 284 14.50 1.44 0.61
CA GLY A 284 15.07 0.14 0.25
C GLY A 284 14.04 -0.70 -0.49
N ARG A 285 14.49 -1.72 -1.22
CA ARG A 285 13.60 -2.67 -1.91
C ARG A 285 12.79 -3.49 -0.90
N ASN A 286 11.74 -4.16 -1.39
CA ASN A 286 11.04 -5.15 -0.58
C ASN A 286 12.02 -6.26 -0.16
N GLY A 287 11.91 -6.73 1.08
CA GLY A 287 12.88 -7.68 1.66
C GLY A 287 14.23 -7.10 2.07
N SER A 288 14.51 -5.80 1.93
CA SER A 288 15.78 -5.19 2.35
C SER A 288 15.97 -5.09 3.88
N GLY A 289 14.92 -5.39 4.67
CA GLY A 289 14.96 -5.32 6.14
C GLY A 289 14.35 -4.05 6.76
N LYS A 290 13.65 -3.18 5.99
CA LYS A 290 13.05 -1.93 6.52
C LYS A 290 12.12 -2.17 7.71
N THR A 291 11.07 -2.96 7.53
CA THR A 291 10.11 -3.29 8.60
C THR A 291 10.78 -3.97 9.77
N THR A 292 11.72 -4.88 9.52
CA THR A 292 12.53 -5.54 10.58
C THR A 292 13.32 -4.50 11.37
N LEU A 293 13.96 -3.55 10.70
CA LEU A 293 14.67 -2.45 11.37
C LEU A 293 13.71 -1.63 12.25
N LEU A 294 12.58 -1.18 11.68
CA LEU A 294 11.59 -0.39 12.43
C LEU A 294 11.07 -1.14 13.66
N HIS A 295 10.81 -2.45 13.55
CA HIS A 295 10.39 -3.29 14.67
C HIS A 295 11.49 -3.45 15.75
N CYS A 296 12.77 -3.55 15.35
CA CYS A 296 13.89 -3.53 16.28
C CYS A 296 13.97 -2.18 17.02
N LEU A 297 13.81 -1.05 16.33
CA LEU A 297 13.83 0.28 16.93
C LEU A 297 12.76 0.47 18.01
N CYS A 298 11.58 -0.16 17.80
CA CYS A 298 10.48 -0.15 18.77
C CYS A 298 10.60 -1.22 19.87
N GLY A 299 11.64 -2.06 19.82
CA GLY A 299 11.80 -3.17 20.75
C GLY A 299 10.76 -4.29 20.60
N MET A 300 9.98 -4.31 19.50
CA MET A 300 9.04 -5.40 19.19
C MET A 300 9.79 -6.68 18.83
N LEU A 301 10.92 -6.55 18.16
CA LEU A 301 11.89 -7.61 17.95
C LEU A 301 13.01 -7.43 18.97
N PRO A 302 13.13 -8.34 19.95
CA PRO A 302 14.09 -8.17 21.05
C PRO A 302 15.52 -8.35 20.55
N LEU A 303 16.43 -7.47 21.01
CA LEU A 303 17.85 -7.57 20.72
C LEU A 303 18.47 -8.70 21.51
N THR A 304 18.88 -9.76 20.85
CA THR A 304 19.57 -10.92 21.45
C THR A 304 21.09 -10.74 21.40
N ASP A 305 21.63 -10.06 20.39
CA ASP A 305 23.05 -9.75 20.32
C ASP A 305 23.46 -8.69 21.34
N LYS A 306 24.49 -9.02 22.16
CA LYS A 306 25.02 -8.12 23.18
C LYS A 306 25.79 -6.94 22.60
N LYS A 307 26.28 -7.02 21.38
CA LYS A 307 27.02 -5.97 20.68
C LYS A 307 26.10 -4.94 20.04
N SER A 308 24.85 -5.33 19.79
CA SER A 308 23.81 -4.45 19.25
C SER A 308 23.28 -3.52 20.33
N TYR A 309 23.21 -2.23 20.00
CA TYR A 309 22.75 -1.20 20.93
C TYR A 309 21.78 -0.25 20.22
N ILE A 310 20.63 -0.03 20.86
CA ILE A 310 19.66 1.00 20.48
C ILE A 310 19.36 1.82 21.73
N SER A 311 19.36 3.14 21.58
CA SER A 311 18.93 4.04 22.65
C SER A 311 18.07 5.19 22.12
N LEU A 312 17.12 5.63 22.94
CA LEU A 312 16.32 6.82 22.72
C LEU A 312 16.55 7.80 23.87
N ASN A 313 17.06 9.00 23.58
CA ASN A 313 17.45 10.01 24.56
C ASN A 313 18.33 9.43 25.69
N GLY A 314 19.27 8.55 25.37
CA GLY A 314 20.18 7.90 26.31
C GLY A 314 19.59 6.69 27.04
N HIS A 315 18.31 6.38 26.89
CA HIS A 315 17.68 5.18 27.46
C HIS A 315 17.79 4.01 26.48
N SER A 316 18.36 2.90 26.93
CA SER A 316 18.51 1.69 26.11
C SER A 316 17.17 1.05 25.80
N ILE A 317 16.95 0.67 24.53
CA ILE A 317 15.78 -0.06 24.05
C ILE A 317 16.23 -1.46 23.66
N ARG A 318 15.74 -2.47 24.40
CA ARG A 318 15.99 -3.88 24.10
C ARG A 318 14.71 -4.68 23.87
N ARG A 319 13.61 -4.22 24.43
CA ARG A 319 12.29 -4.86 24.40
C ARG A 319 11.20 -3.81 24.28
N LEU A 320 10.02 -4.22 23.84
CA LEU A 320 8.86 -3.35 23.67
C LEU A 320 8.56 -2.47 24.91
N LYS A 321 8.67 -3.03 26.12
CA LYS A 321 8.44 -2.28 27.37
C LYS A 321 9.32 -1.03 27.53
N ASP A 322 10.49 -1.03 26.90
CA ASP A 322 11.46 0.08 27.00
C ASP A 322 11.07 1.24 26.08
N ALA A 323 10.26 0.96 25.03
CA ALA A 323 9.79 1.91 24.02
C ALA A 323 8.37 2.47 24.30
N ILE A 324 7.57 1.78 25.14
CA ILE A 324 6.18 2.18 25.42
C ILE A 324 6.11 3.61 25.97
N GLY A 325 5.26 4.44 25.34
CA GLY A 325 5.05 5.84 25.71
C GLY A 325 6.18 6.78 25.27
N GLN A 326 7.21 6.26 24.58
CA GLN A 326 8.31 7.05 24.03
C GLN A 326 8.35 7.02 22.49
N ILE A 327 7.93 5.91 21.88
CA ILE A 327 7.87 5.72 20.44
C ILE A 327 6.42 5.49 20.03
N GLY A 328 5.94 6.29 19.08
CA GLY A 328 4.70 6.06 18.35
C GLY A 328 5.02 5.32 17.06
N ILE A 329 4.34 4.22 16.79
CA ILE A 329 4.49 3.48 15.54
C ILE A 329 3.13 3.32 14.85
N VAL A 330 3.11 3.52 13.54
CA VAL A 330 1.98 3.19 12.68
C VAL A 330 2.47 2.19 11.65
N PHE A 331 1.86 1.01 11.65
CA PHE A 331 2.19 -0.08 10.74
C PHE A 331 1.65 0.18 9.35
N GLN A 332 2.16 -0.56 8.38
CA GLN A 332 1.67 -0.60 7.01
C GLN A 332 0.15 -0.89 6.96
N ASN A 333 -0.33 -1.83 7.76
CA ASN A 333 -1.75 -2.02 8.04
C ASN A 333 -2.14 -1.26 9.31
N SER A 334 -2.80 -0.10 9.16
CA SER A 334 -3.25 0.74 10.27
C SER A 334 -4.32 0.08 11.15
N ASP A 335 -5.05 -0.92 10.63
CA ASP A 335 -6.12 -1.61 11.35
C ASP A 335 -5.58 -2.39 12.56
N LEU A 336 -4.28 -2.73 12.56
CA LEU A 336 -3.63 -3.45 13.66
C LEU A 336 -3.52 -2.64 14.97
N ILE A 337 -3.71 -1.33 14.90
CA ILE A 337 -3.57 -0.46 16.08
C ILE A 337 -4.87 0.22 16.49
N LEU A 338 -5.91 0.16 15.64
CA LEU A 338 -7.22 0.72 15.94
C LEU A 338 -8.02 -0.25 16.82
N GLN A 339 -8.64 0.27 17.90
CA GLN A 339 -9.38 -0.57 18.86
C GLN A 339 -10.59 0.11 19.52
N ALA A 340 -10.70 1.44 19.44
CA ALA A 340 -11.78 2.19 20.07
C ALA A 340 -13.05 2.21 19.20
N GLN A 341 -14.19 2.51 19.82
CA GLN A 341 -15.49 2.58 19.15
C GLN A 341 -15.67 3.84 18.31
N THR A 342 -14.97 4.94 18.65
CA THR A 342 -15.04 6.19 17.90
C THR A 342 -13.66 6.76 17.66
N VAL A 343 -13.51 7.56 16.60
CA VAL A 343 -12.28 8.29 16.27
C VAL A 343 -11.79 9.14 17.44
N ARG A 344 -12.70 9.83 18.14
CA ARG A 344 -12.38 10.64 19.32
C ARG A 344 -11.80 9.78 20.44
N GLN A 345 -12.40 8.62 20.72
CA GLN A 345 -11.91 7.69 21.75
C GLN A 345 -10.55 7.10 21.37
N GLU A 346 -10.34 6.80 20.09
CA GLU A 346 -9.05 6.29 19.61
C GLU A 346 -7.91 7.30 19.88
N ILE A 347 -8.15 8.58 19.56
CA ILE A 347 -7.18 9.66 19.85
C ILE A 347 -7.00 9.87 21.36
N ALA A 348 -8.10 9.79 22.14
CA ALA A 348 -8.04 9.94 23.59
C ALA A 348 -7.26 8.81 24.25
N PHE A 349 -7.35 7.57 23.73
CA PHE A 349 -6.61 6.42 24.25
C PHE A 349 -5.10 6.65 24.30
N GLY A 350 -4.53 7.31 23.28
CA GLY A 350 -3.13 7.71 23.28
C GLY A 350 -2.75 8.61 24.47
N TYR A 351 -3.65 9.49 24.90
CA TYR A 351 -3.46 10.35 26.06
C TYR A 351 -3.49 9.59 27.39
N GLU A 352 -4.36 8.62 27.53
CA GLU A 352 -4.56 7.90 28.80
C GLU A 352 -3.33 7.11 29.23
N HIS A 353 -2.53 6.68 28.25
CA HIS A 353 -1.35 5.85 28.45
C HIS A 353 -0.03 6.65 28.56
N THR A 354 -0.10 8.00 28.53
CA THR A 354 1.10 8.84 28.70
C THR A 354 1.43 9.06 30.16
N LYS A 355 2.73 9.04 30.49
CA LYS A 355 3.24 9.37 31.84
C LYS A 355 3.05 10.87 32.20
N LYS A 356 2.80 11.74 31.25
CA LYS A 356 2.61 13.19 31.45
C LYS A 356 1.13 13.51 31.70
N LYS A 357 0.67 13.36 32.94
CA LYS A 357 -0.73 13.61 33.34
C LYS A 357 -1.20 15.08 33.31
N SER A 358 -0.33 16.05 33.11
CA SER A 358 -0.62 17.47 33.35
C SER A 358 -1.22 18.27 32.18
N ALA A 359 -1.32 17.70 30.97
CA ALA A 359 -1.78 18.42 29.77
C ALA A 359 -3.04 17.84 29.12
N ARG A 360 -3.85 17.07 29.85
CA ARG A 360 -5.07 16.45 29.34
C ARG A 360 -6.23 17.43 29.30
N SER A 361 -6.34 18.20 28.23
CA SER A 361 -7.56 18.97 27.97
C SER A 361 -8.26 18.45 26.72
N ASN A 362 -9.59 18.47 26.70
CA ASN A 362 -10.37 18.20 25.51
C ASN A 362 -9.96 19.08 24.33
N ASN A 363 -9.45 20.28 24.58
CA ASN A 363 -8.93 21.19 23.60
C ASN A 363 -7.76 20.60 22.79
N THR A 364 -6.92 19.76 23.42
CA THR A 364 -5.79 19.15 22.69
C THR A 364 -6.25 18.03 21.76
N ILE A 365 -7.26 17.25 22.13
CA ILE A 365 -7.86 16.24 21.24
C ILE A 365 -8.53 16.95 20.07
N ASP A 366 -9.27 18.04 20.31
CA ASP A 366 -9.94 18.81 19.27
C ASP A 366 -8.93 19.49 18.31
N GLN A 367 -7.79 19.92 18.81
CA GLN A 367 -6.69 20.41 17.96
C GLN A 367 -6.13 19.31 17.06
N ILE A 368 -5.92 18.10 17.59
CA ILE A 368 -5.43 16.96 16.80
C ILE A 368 -6.49 16.58 15.74
N LEU A 369 -7.76 16.49 16.13
CA LEU A 369 -8.85 16.24 15.20
C LEU A 369 -8.89 17.24 14.06
N THR A 370 -8.70 18.53 14.38
CA THR A 370 -8.67 19.62 13.40
C THR A 370 -7.44 19.51 12.48
N ASN A 371 -6.24 19.31 13.04
CA ASN A 371 -4.99 19.25 12.28
C ASN A 371 -4.97 18.08 11.28
N PHE A 372 -5.63 16.97 11.62
CA PHE A 372 -5.73 15.80 10.76
C PHE A 372 -7.01 15.73 9.93
N ASP A 373 -7.84 16.79 9.95
CA ASP A 373 -9.11 16.86 9.21
C ASP A 373 -10.04 15.68 9.56
N LEU A 374 -10.17 15.41 10.87
CA LEU A 374 -10.95 14.31 11.43
C LEU A 374 -12.15 14.79 12.27
N GLY A 375 -12.32 16.11 12.44
CA GLY A 375 -13.36 16.66 13.32
C GLY A 375 -14.78 16.21 12.94
N HIS A 376 -15.07 16.13 11.64
CA HIS A 376 -16.36 15.69 11.10
C HIS A 376 -16.60 14.18 11.23
N LEU A 377 -15.55 13.40 11.60
CA LEU A 377 -15.57 11.95 11.77
C LEU A 377 -15.41 11.54 13.24
N SER A 378 -15.39 12.50 14.17
CA SER A 378 -15.02 12.28 15.58
C SER A 378 -15.83 11.18 16.26
N GLU A 379 -17.11 11.07 15.94
CA GLU A 379 -18.06 10.09 16.52
C GLU A 379 -18.25 8.83 15.67
N GLU A 380 -17.59 8.76 14.51
CA GLU A 380 -17.68 7.60 13.62
C GLU A 380 -16.81 6.44 14.14
N ASP A 381 -17.24 5.21 13.83
CA ASP A 381 -16.43 4.01 14.02
C ASP A 381 -15.19 4.05 13.10
N PRO A 382 -13.96 3.94 13.64
CA PRO A 382 -12.75 3.91 12.82
C PRO A 382 -12.79 2.86 11.69
N PHE A 383 -13.41 1.71 11.91
CA PHE A 383 -13.48 0.64 10.90
C PHE A 383 -14.52 0.92 9.79
N ALA A 384 -15.44 1.85 9.99
CA ALA A 384 -16.36 2.32 8.94
C ALA A 384 -15.71 3.32 7.97
N LEU A 385 -14.49 3.80 8.27
CA LEU A 385 -13.78 4.80 7.51
C LEU A 385 -13.03 4.20 6.31
N SER A 386 -12.70 5.04 5.32
CA SER A 386 -11.79 4.63 4.24
C SER A 386 -10.38 4.36 4.80
N GLN A 387 -9.60 3.54 4.10
CA GLN A 387 -8.23 3.18 4.51
C GLN A 387 -7.36 4.42 4.79
N GLY A 388 -7.42 5.45 3.95
CA GLY A 388 -6.67 6.69 4.17
C GLY A 388 -7.15 7.49 5.38
N GLN A 389 -8.46 7.44 5.70
CA GLN A 389 -8.99 8.04 6.92
C GLN A 389 -8.55 7.25 8.16
N ARG A 390 -8.62 5.91 8.12
CA ARG A 390 -8.10 5.05 9.20
C ARG A 390 -6.64 5.31 9.49
N GLN A 391 -5.81 5.43 8.46
CA GLN A 391 -4.39 5.74 8.64
C GLN A 391 -4.18 7.11 9.28
N ARG A 392 -4.95 8.14 8.90
CA ARG A 392 -4.89 9.45 9.57
C ARG A 392 -5.31 9.37 11.04
N VAL A 393 -6.33 8.57 11.35
CA VAL A 393 -6.75 8.30 12.74
C VAL A 393 -5.61 7.63 13.52
N ALA A 394 -5.01 6.59 12.96
CA ALA A 394 -3.89 5.87 13.56
C ALA A 394 -2.66 6.78 13.85
N ILE A 395 -2.33 7.65 12.90
CA ILE A 395 -1.24 8.65 13.07
C ILE A 395 -1.62 9.66 14.14
N ALA A 396 -2.84 10.20 14.11
CA ALA A 396 -3.35 11.16 15.10
C ALA A 396 -3.34 10.56 16.52
N ALA A 397 -3.79 9.31 16.67
CA ALA A 397 -3.76 8.56 17.93
C ALA A 397 -2.32 8.32 18.42
N SER A 398 -1.40 7.96 17.52
CA SER A 398 0.02 7.80 17.88
C SER A 398 0.64 9.12 18.35
N LEU A 399 0.34 10.24 17.69
CA LEU A 399 0.85 11.57 18.06
C LEU A 399 0.21 12.11 19.33
N SER A 400 -1.02 11.72 19.66
CA SER A 400 -1.69 12.14 20.90
C SER A 400 -0.96 11.65 22.14
N SER A 401 -0.19 10.57 22.05
CA SER A 401 0.68 10.07 23.12
C SER A 401 1.93 10.93 23.36
N GLN A 402 2.17 11.97 22.55
CA GLN A 402 3.34 12.84 22.59
C GLN A 402 4.66 12.04 22.55
N PRO A 403 4.88 11.19 21.56
CA PRO A 403 6.07 10.36 21.47
C PRO A 403 7.30 11.24 21.22
N GLN A 404 8.49 10.72 21.59
CA GLN A 404 9.77 11.35 21.26
C GLN A 404 10.23 11.01 19.83
N LEU A 405 9.77 9.88 19.30
CA LEU A 405 9.97 9.44 17.92
C LEU A 405 8.66 8.88 17.36
N LEU A 406 8.21 9.41 16.23
CA LEU A 406 7.14 8.84 15.45
C LEU A 406 7.73 8.00 14.32
N ILE A 407 7.24 6.77 14.17
CA ILE A 407 7.62 5.86 13.07
C ILE A 407 6.40 5.55 12.23
N LEU A 408 6.51 5.71 10.90
CA LEU A 408 5.50 5.27 9.94
C LEU A 408 6.12 4.21 9.02
N ASP A 409 5.57 2.99 9.06
CA ASP A 409 6.01 1.93 8.16
C ASP A 409 5.15 1.92 6.90
N GLU A 410 5.76 2.26 5.77
CA GLU A 410 5.16 2.33 4.43
C GLU A 410 3.78 3.00 4.40
N PRO A 411 3.65 4.27 4.82
CA PRO A 411 2.35 4.95 4.85
C PRO A 411 1.74 5.16 3.45
N THR A 412 2.44 4.70 2.41
CA THR A 412 2.05 4.81 1.00
C THR A 412 1.05 3.75 0.58
N THR A 413 0.91 2.68 1.35
CA THR A 413 0.18 1.50 0.92
C THR A 413 -1.33 1.73 0.93
N GLY A 414 -1.98 1.48 -0.20
CA GLY A 414 -3.44 1.58 -0.34
C GLY A 414 -4.01 3.01 -0.37
N GLN A 415 -3.18 4.04 -0.55
CA GLN A 415 -3.63 5.42 -0.72
C GLN A 415 -3.20 6.01 -2.05
N ASP A 416 -4.02 6.94 -2.57
CA ASP A 416 -3.56 7.77 -3.67
C ASP A 416 -2.44 8.74 -3.21
N PHE A 417 -1.60 9.11 -4.15
CA PHE A 417 -0.43 9.95 -3.91
C PHE A 417 -0.78 11.31 -3.29
N ASN A 418 -1.98 11.86 -3.59
CA ASN A 418 -2.43 13.14 -3.06
C ASN A 418 -2.84 13.04 -1.59
N ASN A 419 -3.56 11.98 -1.20
CA ASN A 419 -3.92 11.73 0.18
C ASN A 419 -2.69 11.47 1.04
N LEU A 420 -1.72 10.72 0.52
CA LEU A 420 -0.46 10.51 1.21
C LEU A 420 0.32 11.82 1.39
N LYS A 421 0.45 12.65 0.36
CA LYS A 421 1.06 13.99 0.47
C LYS A 421 0.34 14.83 1.52
N LYS A 422 -0.99 14.83 1.52
CA LYS A 422 -1.80 15.53 2.52
C LYS A 422 -1.44 15.04 3.93
N THR A 423 -1.41 13.73 4.15
CA THR A 423 -1.08 13.12 5.44
C THR A 423 0.34 13.48 5.90
N LEU A 424 1.36 13.32 5.05
CA LEU A 424 2.75 13.68 5.40
C LEU A 424 2.90 15.20 5.63
N THR A 425 2.15 16.03 4.91
CA THR A 425 2.11 17.49 5.14
C THR A 425 1.54 17.80 6.52
N GLN A 426 0.42 17.15 6.90
CA GLN A 426 -0.20 17.31 8.22
C GLN A 426 0.74 16.87 9.34
N VAL A 427 1.40 15.70 9.20
CA VAL A 427 2.41 15.25 10.16
C VAL A 427 3.57 16.25 10.27
N SER A 428 4.10 16.70 9.12
CA SER A 428 5.21 17.64 9.09
C SER A 428 4.85 18.97 9.77
N GLN A 429 3.68 19.52 9.45
CA GLN A 429 3.18 20.78 10.05
C GLN A 429 2.93 20.62 11.55
N PHE A 430 2.37 19.47 11.98
CA PHE A 430 2.15 19.18 13.38
C PHE A 430 3.48 19.15 14.16
N ILE A 431 4.51 18.47 13.61
CA ILE A 431 5.85 18.42 14.21
C ILE A 431 6.51 19.80 14.22
N ASP A 432 6.41 20.56 13.12
CA ASP A 432 6.99 21.90 13.00
C ASP A 432 6.32 22.94 13.95
N GLY A 433 5.13 22.64 14.48
CA GLY A 433 4.42 23.42 15.49
C GLY A 433 4.97 23.28 16.91
N TYR A 434 5.82 22.30 17.18
CA TYR A 434 6.48 22.15 18.47
C TYR A 434 7.69 23.10 18.61
N ARG A 435 8.10 23.37 19.86
CA ARG A 435 9.41 23.96 20.12
C ARG A 435 10.50 22.99 19.67
N ALA A 436 11.62 23.53 19.20
CA ALA A 436 12.69 22.71 18.60
C ALA A 436 13.27 21.66 19.56
N ASP A 437 13.25 21.90 20.88
CA ASP A 437 13.71 21.00 21.94
C ASP A 437 12.67 19.94 22.32
N GLU A 438 11.40 20.17 22.03
CA GLU A 438 10.26 19.28 22.36
C GLU A 438 9.72 18.51 21.15
N ALA A 439 10.12 18.91 19.94
CA ALA A 439 9.62 18.32 18.71
C ALA A 439 9.96 16.82 18.63
N PRO A 440 8.97 15.96 18.34
CA PRO A 440 9.25 14.55 18.09
C PRO A 440 10.12 14.40 16.84
N SER A 441 11.05 13.47 16.86
CA SER A 441 11.74 13.03 15.66
C SER A 441 10.79 12.20 14.81
N PHE A 442 11.00 12.16 13.49
CA PHE A 442 10.09 11.49 12.56
C PHE A 442 10.87 10.58 11.62
N LEU A 443 10.54 9.28 11.63
CA LEU A 443 11.09 8.28 10.74
C LEU A 443 9.97 7.64 9.92
N PHE A 444 10.06 7.67 8.59
CA PHE A 444 9.08 7.00 7.74
C PHE A 444 9.75 6.19 6.64
N SER A 445 9.23 4.98 6.39
CA SER A 445 9.67 4.18 5.26
C SER A 445 8.89 4.55 4.00
N THR A 446 9.55 4.54 2.84
CA THR A 446 8.93 4.86 1.55
C THR A 446 9.74 4.28 0.39
N HIS A 447 9.07 4.03 -0.74
CA HIS A 447 9.69 3.72 -2.02
C HIS A 447 9.84 4.94 -2.94
N SER A 448 9.28 6.09 -2.55
CA SER A 448 9.26 7.31 -3.37
C SER A 448 10.36 8.28 -2.96
N ILE A 449 11.32 8.49 -3.88
CA ILE A 449 12.37 9.49 -3.69
C ILE A 449 11.81 10.92 -3.63
N ASP A 450 10.69 11.17 -4.31
CA ASP A 450 10.01 12.48 -4.29
C ASP A 450 9.48 12.79 -2.90
N LEU A 451 8.86 11.82 -2.23
CA LEU A 451 8.40 11.98 -0.85
C LEU A 451 9.57 12.15 0.12
N ALA A 452 10.63 11.36 -0.03
CA ALA A 452 11.84 11.51 0.78
C ALA A 452 12.44 12.92 0.62
N THR A 453 12.57 13.41 -0.62
CA THR A 453 13.11 14.74 -0.91
C THR A 453 12.21 15.87 -0.37
N GLN A 454 10.89 15.69 -0.42
CA GLN A 454 9.94 16.72 0.00
C GLN A 454 9.79 16.80 1.52
N TYR A 455 9.78 15.66 2.24
CA TYR A 455 9.38 15.60 3.65
C TYR A 455 10.51 15.22 4.61
N ALA A 456 11.64 14.68 4.15
CA ALA A 456 12.75 14.32 5.00
C ALA A 456 13.89 15.34 4.96
N ASP A 457 14.59 15.47 6.08
CA ASP A 457 15.87 16.19 6.18
C ASP A 457 17.03 15.28 5.77
N ARG A 458 16.87 13.96 5.99
CA ARG A 458 17.90 12.94 5.77
C ARG A 458 17.28 11.65 5.24
N LEU A 459 18.05 10.93 4.46
CA LEU A 459 17.67 9.66 3.83
C LEU A 459 18.64 8.56 4.25
N LEU A 460 18.09 7.46 4.74
CA LEU A 460 18.77 6.21 4.98
C LEU A 460 18.36 5.20 3.90
N CYS A 461 19.31 4.51 3.25
CA CYS A 461 18.99 3.47 2.29
C CYS A 461 19.49 2.11 2.75
N LEU A 462 18.57 1.13 2.77
CA LEU A 462 18.85 -0.26 3.09
C LEU A 462 18.88 -1.14 1.83
N LYS A 463 19.90 -1.99 1.73
CA LYS A 463 20.00 -3.03 0.73
C LYS A 463 20.54 -4.31 1.37
N GLU A 464 19.78 -5.41 1.23
CA GLU A 464 20.16 -6.73 1.75
C GLU A 464 20.64 -6.71 3.21
N GLY A 465 19.91 -5.99 4.07
CA GLY A 465 20.20 -5.88 5.49
C GLY A 465 21.33 -4.92 5.86
N HIS A 466 21.95 -4.23 4.91
CA HIS A 466 23.03 -3.26 5.15
C HIS A 466 22.57 -1.83 4.88
N LEU A 467 23.08 -0.88 5.65
CA LEU A 467 22.91 0.55 5.40
C LEU A 467 23.94 0.99 4.33
N ILE A 468 23.46 1.26 3.11
CA ILE A 468 24.32 1.62 1.97
C ILE A 468 24.41 3.11 1.70
N PHE A 469 23.50 3.90 2.27
CA PHE A 469 23.49 5.35 2.14
C PHE A 469 22.93 6.01 3.38
N ASP A 470 23.53 7.13 3.76
CA ASP A 470 23.11 7.98 4.86
C ASP A 470 23.48 9.43 4.50
N GLY A 471 22.48 10.24 4.16
CA GLY A 471 22.74 11.60 3.67
C GLY A 471 21.49 12.38 3.28
N VAL A 472 21.68 13.52 2.61
CA VAL A 472 20.58 14.37 2.12
C VAL A 472 19.84 13.67 0.97
N PRO A 473 18.50 13.59 1.00
CA PRO A 473 17.75 13.01 -0.11
C PRO A 473 17.89 13.86 -1.39
N SER A 474 18.18 13.19 -2.50
CA SER A 474 18.30 13.83 -3.83
C SER A 474 17.81 12.87 -4.92
N GLN A 475 17.44 13.40 -6.07
CA GLN A 475 17.02 12.58 -7.22
C GLN A 475 18.15 11.64 -7.70
N SER A 476 19.43 12.05 -7.55
CA SER A 476 20.57 11.20 -7.87
C SER A 476 20.70 9.97 -6.97
N THR A 477 20.17 10.02 -5.74
CA THR A 477 20.18 8.90 -4.79
C THR A 477 19.35 7.72 -5.29
N LYS A 478 18.38 7.94 -6.20
CA LYS A 478 17.61 6.87 -6.85
C LYS A 478 18.50 5.83 -7.51
N LYS A 479 19.61 6.26 -8.12
CA LYS A 479 20.57 5.35 -8.78
C LYS A 479 21.34 4.41 -7.83
N ILE A 480 21.34 4.71 -6.54
CA ILE A 480 22.02 3.87 -5.53
C ILE A 480 21.13 2.69 -5.12
N LEU A 481 19.81 2.86 -5.22
CA LEU A 481 18.81 1.88 -4.78
C LEU A 481 18.37 0.91 -5.88
N PHE A 482 18.38 1.35 -7.12
CA PHE A 482 17.90 0.64 -8.32
C PHE A 482 19.00 0.54 -9.38
#